data_fb837ed3f495c3d2559c8972fca35811
#
_entry.id   fb837ed3f495c3d2559c8972fca35811
#
_cell.length_a   1.000
_cell.length_b   1.000
_cell.length_c   1.000
_cell.angle_alpha   90.00
_cell.angle_beta   90.00
_cell.angle_gamma   90.00
#
_symmetry.space_group_name_H-M   'P 1'
#
loop_
_entity.id
_entity.type
_entity.pdbx_description
1 polymer ?
#
loop_
_entity_poly.entity_id
_entity_poly.type
_entity_poly.pdbx_seq_one_letter_code
_entity_poly.pdbx_strand_id
1 'polypeptide(L)'
;MKQECQDVISKYLGVEPIAINSSLVSAQNRHRLYWTNLPFDKPPEDKGIMLKDILLDDATEPMLSNIYGGFGEKKPRLHNGKSVTIRTSAGGGHIPSVTIKDGIRQLDPVEVERLQTVPDNYTEGVSYTQRYKMLGNGFTVDVICHLLRGLKQPLSSTSQYHHQNYYQLSLV
;
A
#
# COMPACT_ATOMS: atom_id res chain seq x y z
N MET A 1 6.06 12.31 -2.41
CA MET A 1 6.02 13.02 -3.73
C MET A 1 6.15 14.50 -3.46
N LYS A 2 6.91 15.25 -4.27
CA LYS A 2 7.02 16.71 -4.14
C LYS A 2 5.68 17.38 -4.47
N GLN A 3 5.37 18.51 -3.84
CA GLN A 3 4.11 19.25 -4.06
C GLN A 3 3.92 19.62 -5.53
N GLU A 4 4.95 20.15 -6.17
CA GLU A 4 4.95 20.49 -7.60
C GLU A 4 4.48 19.33 -8.51
N CYS A 5 4.88 18.07 -8.18
CA CYS A 5 4.44 16.89 -8.93
C CYS A 5 2.96 16.57 -8.66
N GLN A 6 2.48 16.82 -7.44
CA GLN A 6 1.06 16.64 -7.10
C GLN A 6 0.21 17.66 -7.86
N ASP A 7 0.64 18.93 -7.88
CA ASP A 7 -0.06 20.01 -8.56
C ASP A 7 -0.18 19.75 -10.07
N VAL A 8 0.89 19.21 -10.68
CA VAL A 8 0.86 18.82 -12.11
C VAL A 8 -0.19 17.73 -12.34
N ILE A 9 -0.19 16.67 -11.52
CA ILE A 9 -1.16 15.57 -11.64
C ILE A 9 -2.59 16.09 -11.44
N SER A 10 -2.82 16.87 -10.37
CA SER A 10 -4.13 17.46 -10.06
C SER A 10 -4.65 18.33 -11.20
N LYS A 11 -3.76 19.14 -11.79
CA LYS A 11 -4.10 20.00 -12.95
C LYS A 11 -4.53 19.16 -14.15
N TYR A 12 -3.82 18.07 -14.48
CA TYR A 12 -4.16 17.21 -15.62
C TYR A 12 -5.42 16.38 -15.40
N LEU A 13 -5.63 15.89 -14.16
CA LEU A 13 -6.78 15.05 -13.83
C LEU A 13 -8.02 15.87 -13.43
N GLY A 14 -7.87 17.16 -13.13
CA GLY A 14 -8.97 18.03 -12.70
C GLY A 14 -9.53 17.69 -11.31
N VAL A 15 -8.77 16.95 -10.50
CA VAL A 15 -9.17 16.55 -9.13
C VAL A 15 -7.99 16.64 -8.18
N GLU A 16 -8.25 16.94 -6.92
CA GLU A 16 -7.24 16.95 -5.86
C GLU A 16 -7.00 15.55 -5.29
N PRO A 17 -5.79 15.25 -4.79
CA PRO A 17 -5.48 13.96 -4.22
C PRO A 17 -6.08 13.78 -2.83
N ILE A 18 -6.57 12.59 -2.56
CA ILE A 18 -6.98 12.13 -1.24
C ILE A 18 -5.82 11.36 -0.62
N ALA A 19 -5.36 11.76 0.57
CA ALA A 19 -4.32 11.05 1.29
C ALA A 19 -4.94 10.01 2.24
N ILE A 20 -4.59 8.74 2.05
CA ILE A 20 -5.04 7.66 2.95
C ILE A 20 -3.81 6.87 3.43
N ASN A 21 -3.77 6.58 4.73
CA ASN A 21 -2.83 5.62 5.29
C ASN A 21 -3.52 4.25 5.43
N SER A 22 -2.94 3.22 4.85
CA SER A 22 -3.43 1.85 4.97
C SER A 22 -3.49 1.34 6.41
N SER A 23 -2.80 1.98 7.36
CA SER A 23 -2.85 1.64 8.78
C SER A 23 -4.26 1.66 9.37
N LEU A 24 -5.20 2.37 8.75
CA LEU A 24 -6.60 2.36 9.15
C LEU A 24 -7.30 1.02 8.88
N VAL A 25 -6.86 0.26 7.89
CA VAL A 25 -7.52 -0.99 7.46
C VAL A 25 -6.58 -2.20 7.46
N SER A 26 -5.32 -2.01 7.82
CA SER A 26 -4.28 -3.03 7.81
C SER A 26 -3.26 -2.77 8.92
N ALA A 27 -2.42 -3.75 9.20
CA ALA A 27 -1.26 -3.60 10.08
C ALA A 27 -0.09 -2.85 9.41
N GLN A 28 -0.28 -2.18 8.25
CA GLN A 28 0.78 -1.57 7.47
C GLN A 28 0.68 -0.04 7.45
N ASN A 29 1.75 0.66 7.83
CA ASN A 29 1.90 2.08 7.54
C ASN A 29 2.24 2.28 6.06
N ARG A 30 1.26 2.70 5.26
CA ARG A 30 1.39 2.94 3.82
C ARG A 30 0.59 4.16 3.42
N HIS A 31 1.22 5.32 3.53
CA HIS A 31 0.66 6.59 3.05
C HIS A 31 0.66 6.63 1.53
N ARG A 32 -0.50 6.86 0.93
CA ARG A 32 -0.66 7.00 -0.52
C ARG A 32 -1.62 8.13 -0.85
N LEU A 33 -1.40 8.72 -2.01
CA LEU A 33 -2.27 9.72 -2.62
C LEU A 33 -3.12 9.04 -3.70
N TYR A 34 -4.39 9.34 -3.70
CA TYR A 34 -5.36 8.80 -4.64
C TYR A 34 -6.08 9.95 -5.33
N TRP A 35 -5.94 10.07 -6.64
CA TRP A 35 -6.71 10.98 -7.46
C TRP A 35 -7.92 10.23 -7.98
N THR A 36 -9.12 10.70 -7.64
CA THR A 36 -10.38 10.09 -8.03
C THR A 36 -11.46 11.14 -8.18
N ASN A 37 -12.35 10.93 -9.11
CA ASN A 37 -13.59 11.70 -9.28
C ASN A 37 -14.80 11.02 -8.61
N LEU A 38 -14.57 9.90 -7.93
CA LEU A 38 -15.62 9.23 -7.17
C LEU A 38 -15.98 10.05 -5.93
N PRO A 39 -17.23 10.03 -5.50
CA PRO A 39 -17.63 10.64 -4.25
C PRO A 39 -16.82 10.07 -3.09
N PHE A 40 -16.16 10.93 -2.34
CA PHE A 40 -15.39 10.58 -1.17
C PHE A 40 -15.82 11.44 0.01
N ASP A 41 -16.34 10.82 1.04
CA ASP A 41 -16.86 11.51 2.21
C ASP A 41 -15.79 11.61 3.31
N LYS A 42 -15.24 10.46 3.73
CA LYS A 42 -14.25 10.40 4.81
C LYS A 42 -13.29 9.21 4.62
N PRO A 43 -12.10 9.25 5.21
CA PRO A 43 -11.21 8.09 5.27
C PRO A 43 -11.90 6.87 5.92
N PRO A 44 -11.42 5.64 5.65
CA PRO A 44 -11.94 4.46 6.32
C PRO A 44 -11.76 4.56 7.84
N GLU A 45 -12.66 3.96 8.57
CA GLU A 45 -12.55 3.84 10.03
C GLU A 45 -11.35 2.96 10.40
N ASP A 46 -10.69 3.28 11.52
CA ASP A 46 -9.57 2.48 12.01
C ASP A 46 -10.08 1.13 12.53
N LYS A 47 -9.68 0.05 11.88
CA LYS A 47 -10.00 -1.31 12.29
C LYS A 47 -9.16 -1.82 13.46
N GLY A 48 -8.14 -1.07 13.90
CA GLY A 48 -7.26 -1.44 15.00
C GLY A 48 -6.36 -2.66 14.72
N ILE A 49 -6.21 -3.09 13.46
CA ILE A 49 -5.41 -4.28 13.09
C ILE A 49 -3.94 -4.01 13.38
N MET A 50 -3.33 -4.81 14.23
CA MET A 50 -1.93 -4.67 14.64
C MET A 50 -1.05 -5.73 13.97
N LEU A 51 0.27 -5.56 14.05
CA LEU A 51 1.24 -6.48 13.46
C LEU A 51 1.05 -7.91 13.97
N LYS A 52 0.83 -8.08 15.28
CA LYS A 52 0.57 -9.39 15.91
C LYS A 52 -0.63 -10.13 15.31
N ASP A 53 -1.60 -9.42 14.75
CA ASP A 53 -2.84 -10.00 14.22
C ASP A 53 -2.66 -10.61 12.82
N ILE A 54 -1.51 -10.34 12.18
CA ILE A 54 -1.22 -10.82 10.82
C ILE A 54 -0.05 -11.81 10.77
N LEU A 55 0.74 -11.90 11.84
CA LEU A 55 1.86 -12.83 11.90
C LEU A 55 1.40 -14.28 11.95
N LEU A 56 2.24 -15.17 11.44
CA LEU A 56 2.10 -16.61 11.64
C LEU A 56 2.52 -16.98 13.06
N ASP A 57 2.06 -18.14 13.54
CA ASP A 57 2.20 -18.58 14.93
C ASP A 57 3.67 -18.73 15.41
N ASP A 58 4.62 -18.87 14.47
CA ASP A 58 6.06 -18.97 14.78
C ASP A 58 6.73 -17.62 14.99
N ALA A 59 6.04 -16.52 14.72
CA ALA A 59 6.60 -15.17 14.68
C ALA A 59 6.00 -14.24 15.73
N THR A 60 6.83 -13.32 16.21
CA THR A 60 6.45 -12.29 17.20
C THR A 60 7.00 -10.92 16.81
N GLU A 61 6.52 -9.89 17.49
CA GLU A 61 7.14 -8.56 17.45
C GLU A 61 8.47 -8.54 18.22
N PRO A 62 9.41 -7.65 17.88
CA PRO A 62 9.27 -6.60 16.87
C PRO A 62 9.51 -7.10 15.44
N MET A 63 8.95 -6.36 14.47
CA MET A 63 9.40 -6.44 13.08
C MET A 63 10.68 -5.63 12.90
N LEU A 64 11.61 -6.14 12.12
CA LEU A 64 12.88 -5.50 11.81
C LEU A 64 12.92 -5.07 10.34
N SER A 65 13.38 -3.86 10.09
CA SER A 65 13.70 -3.39 8.75
C SER A 65 15.13 -2.85 8.70
N ASN A 66 15.66 -2.70 7.48
CA ASN A 66 17.04 -2.25 7.27
C ASN A 66 18.10 -3.14 7.93
N ILE A 67 17.92 -4.45 7.92
CA ILE A 67 18.74 -5.43 8.66
C ILE A 67 20.21 -5.39 8.23
N TYR A 68 20.47 -5.17 6.95
CA TYR A 68 21.84 -5.16 6.41
C TYR A 68 22.49 -3.77 6.44
N GLY A 69 21.84 -2.81 7.09
CA GLY A 69 22.28 -1.41 7.06
C GLY A 69 21.93 -0.75 5.73
N GLY A 70 21.99 0.55 5.68
CA GLY A 70 21.71 1.38 4.51
C GLY A 70 21.40 2.79 4.98
N PHE A 71 21.49 3.77 4.08
CA PHE A 71 21.25 5.18 4.41
C PHE A 71 22.07 5.69 5.62
N GLY A 72 23.28 5.11 5.85
CA GLY A 72 24.14 5.49 6.96
C GLY A 72 23.80 4.89 8.32
N GLU A 73 22.77 4.04 8.41
CA GLU A 73 22.38 3.37 9.66
C GLU A 73 23.15 2.06 9.86
N LYS A 74 23.68 1.88 11.08
CA LYS A 74 24.46 0.69 11.47
C LYS A 74 23.61 -0.39 12.14
N LYS A 75 22.36 -0.06 12.52
CA LYS A 75 21.49 -0.97 13.27
C LYS A 75 20.15 -1.14 12.55
N PRO A 76 19.49 -2.32 12.68
CA PRO A 76 18.13 -2.50 12.21
C PRO A 76 17.16 -1.51 12.89
N ARG A 77 16.13 -1.13 12.19
CA ARG A 77 14.99 -0.39 12.76
C ARG A 77 13.98 -1.39 13.30
N LEU A 78 13.53 -1.18 14.53
CA LEU A 78 12.52 -1.99 15.19
C LEU A 78 11.15 -1.33 15.04
N HIS A 79 10.14 -2.14 14.73
CA HIS A 79 8.76 -1.70 14.57
C HIS A 79 7.84 -2.56 15.40
N ASN A 80 7.05 -1.91 16.24
CA ASN A 80 6.02 -2.54 17.05
C ASN A 80 4.65 -2.04 16.62
N GLY A 81 3.65 -2.87 16.72
CA GLY A 81 2.25 -2.53 16.46
C GLY A 81 1.87 -2.42 15.00
N LYS A 82 2.61 -1.65 14.18
CA LYS A 82 2.35 -1.51 12.74
C LYS A 82 3.61 -1.78 11.93
N SER A 83 3.45 -2.47 10.81
CA SER A 83 4.49 -2.73 9.81
C SER A 83 4.91 -1.46 9.07
N VAL A 84 6.14 -1.46 8.57
CA VAL A 84 6.57 -0.51 7.55
C VAL A 84 5.86 -0.77 6.22
N THR A 85 5.92 0.21 5.31
CA THR A 85 5.47 0.02 3.93
C THR A 85 6.24 -1.12 3.27
N ILE A 86 5.52 -2.16 2.83
CA ILE A 86 6.07 -3.22 2.00
C ILE A 86 6.40 -2.64 0.62
N ARG A 87 7.60 -2.92 0.15
CA ARG A 87 8.12 -2.50 -1.16
C ARG A 87 8.47 -3.72 -2.00
N THR A 88 8.63 -3.52 -3.30
CA THR A 88 9.19 -4.56 -4.17
C THR A 88 10.58 -4.97 -3.69
N SER A 89 10.87 -6.24 -3.75
CA SER A 89 12.22 -6.74 -3.52
C SER A 89 13.12 -6.33 -4.70
N ALA A 90 13.91 -5.29 -4.49
CA ALA A 90 14.94 -4.87 -5.42
C ALA A 90 16.31 -5.10 -4.78
N GLY A 91 16.71 -6.37 -4.63
CA GLY A 91 17.93 -6.76 -3.90
C GLY A 91 17.71 -7.04 -2.41
N GLY A 92 18.67 -7.69 -1.76
CA GLY A 92 18.56 -8.15 -0.37
C GLY A 92 18.25 -7.05 0.64
N GLY A 93 17.42 -7.34 1.61
CA GLY A 93 17.14 -6.45 2.74
C GLY A 93 15.93 -5.54 2.62
N HIS A 94 15.20 -5.58 1.51
CA HIS A 94 13.97 -4.78 1.34
C HIS A 94 12.71 -5.43 1.93
N ILE A 95 12.74 -6.73 2.20
CA ILE A 95 11.67 -7.44 2.88
C ILE A 95 11.95 -7.36 4.38
N PRO A 96 11.03 -6.83 5.18
CA PRO A 96 11.17 -6.81 6.62
C PRO A 96 11.27 -8.22 7.19
N SER A 97 11.88 -8.35 8.35
CA SER A 97 11.96 -9.61 9.10
C SER A 97 11.21 -9.49 10.40
N VAL A 98 10.79 -10.62 10.93
CA VAL A 98 10.13 -10.76 12.23
C VAL A 98 10.96 -11.64 13.15
N THR A 99 10.75 -11.49 14.44
CA THR A 99 11.39 -12.31 15.46
C THR A 99 10.72 -13.69 15.51
N ILE A 100 11.53 -14.73 15.59
CA ILE A 100 11.12 -16.12 15.85
C ILE A 100 11.89 -16.66 17.04
N LYS A 101 11.53 -17.85 17.53
CA LYS A 101 12.14 -18.45 18.71
C LYS A 101 13.68 -18.47 18.65
N ASP A 102 14.24 -18.83 17.50
CA ASP A 102 15.69 -19.07 17.34
C ASP A 102 16.35 -17.98 16.46
N GLY A 103 15.77 -16.80 16.36
CA GLY A 103 16.36 -15.70 15.59
C GLY A 103 15.34 -14.80 14.87
N ILE A 104 15.60 -14.55 13.59
CA ILE A 104 14.74 -13.72 12.74
C ILE A 104 14.51 -14.43 11.40
N ARG A 105 13.32 -14.25 10.80
CA ARG A 105 13.05 -14.63 9.42
C ARG A 105 12.42 -13.46 8.65
N GLN A 106 12.52 -13.50 7.35
CA GLN A 106 11.73 -12.59 6.52
C GLN A 106 10.23 -12.83 6.74
N LEU A 107 9.41 -11.80 6.53
CA LEU A 107 7.97 -11.98 6.47
C LEU A 107 7.62 -13.07 5.44
N ASP A 108 6.74 -13.98 5.83
CA ASP A 108 6.19 -14.95 4.90
C ASP A 108 5.30 -14.24 3.85
N PRO A 109 5.22 -14.73 2.60
CA PRO A 109 4.29 -14.17 1.62
C PRO A 109 2.85 -14.06 2.10
N VAL A 110 2.36 -14.99 2.93
CA VAL A 110 1.02 -14.94 3.51
C VAL A 110 0.88 -13.74 4.46
N GLU A 111 1.88 -13.45 5.28
CA GLU A 111 1.88 -12.26 6.14
C GLU A 111 1.85 -10.96 5.31
N VAL A 112 2.57 -10.95 4.18
CA VAL A 112 2.56 -9.81 3.24
C VAL A 112 1.21 -9.69 2.52
N GLU A 113 0.55 -10.79 2.19
CA GLU A 113 -0.81 -10.82 1.66
C GLU A 113 -1.81 -10.21 2.65
N ARG A 114 -1.74 -10.60 3.92
CA ARG A 114 -2.56 -10.02 5.00
C ARG A 114 -2.30 -8.52 5.17
N LEU A 115 -1.05 -8.05 5.03
CA LEU A 115 -0.72 -6.62 5.04
C LEU A 115 -1.34 -5.85 3.87
N GLN A 116 -1.54 -6.49 2.72
CA GLN A 116 -2.22 -5.91 1.56
C GLN A 116 -3.73 -6.18 1.54
N THR A 117 -4.25 -6.82 2.60
CA THR A 117 -5.67 -7.17 2.77
C THR A 117 -6.22 -8.02 1.63
N VAL A 118 -5.41 -8.96 1.14
CA VAL A 118 -5.84 -10.04 0.24
C VAL A 118 -5.92 -11.37 1.02
N PRO A 119 -6.71 -12.35 0.55
CA PRO A 119 -6.80 -13.66 1.19
C PRO A 119 -5.45 -14.37 1.27
N ASP A 120 -5.27 -15.23 2.27
CA ASP A 120 -4.10 -16.09 2.38
C ASP A 120 -3.94 -16.93 1.11
N ASN A 121 -2.69 -17.06 0.65
CA ASN A 121 -2.31 -17.77 -0.58
C ASN A 121 -2.86 -17.17 -1.89
N TYR A 122 -3.32 -15.91 -1.86
CA TYR A 122 -3.79 -15.22 -3.07
C TYR A 122 -2.74 -15.19 -4.19
N THR A 123 -1.46 -15.13 -3.84
CA THR A 123 -0.35 -15.10 -4.81
C THR A 123 0.36 -16.46 -4.94
N GLU A 124 -0.24 -17.55 -4.47
CA GLU A 124 0.33 -18.89 -4.59
C GLU A 124 0.52 -19.30 -6.06
N GLY A 125 1.44 -20.23 -6.32
CA GLY A 125 1.72 -20.74 -7.68
C GLY A 125 2.88 -20.06 -8.39
N VAL A 126 3.48 -19.01 -7.81
CA VAL A 126 4.69 -18.35 -8.29
C VAL A 126 5.78 -18.31 -7.22
N SER A 127 7.03 -18.01 -7.62
CA SER A 127 8.15 -17.96 -6.66
C SER A 127 7.94 -16.88 -5.60
N TYR A 128 8.53 -17.04 -4.41
CA TYR A 128 8.49 -16.05 -3.32
C TYR A 128 8.90 -14.65 -3.78
N THR A 129 9.96 -14.55 -4.58
CA THR A 129 10.41 -13.27 -5.14
C THR A 129 9.30 -12.59 -5.98
N GLN A 130 8.58 -13.37 -6.77
CA GLN A 130 7.47 -12.84 -7.57
C GLN A 130 6.27 -12.44 -6.67
N ARG A 131 5.95 -13.25 -5.66
CA ARG A 131 4.91 -12.91 -4.66
C ARG A 131 5.21 -11.56 -3.99
N TYR A 132 6.41 -11.37 -3.46
CA TYR A 132 6.81 -10.09 -2.87
C TYR A 132 6.79 -8.93 -3.86
N LYS A 133 7.18 -9.16 -5.12
CA LYS A 133 7.15 -8.14 -6.16
C LYS A 133 5.72 -7.69 -6.47
N MET A 134 4.80 -8.63 -6.60
CA MET A 134 3.38 -8.35 -6.84
C MET A 134 2.76 -7.59 -5.67
N LEU A 135 2.95 -8.08 -4.45
CA LEU A 135 2.40 -7.49 -3.23
C LEU A 135 3.02 -6.12 -2.92
N GLY A 136 4.32 -5.95 -3.13
CA GLY A 136 4.99 -4.66 -2.93
C GLY A 136 4.53 -3.56 -3.90
N ASN A 137 4.20 -3.94 -5.14
CA ASN A 137 3.62 -3.04 -6.15
C ASN A 137 2.10 -2.87 -6.00
N GLY A 138 1.44 -3.81 -5.35
CA GLY A 138 0.00 -3.84 -5.17
C GLY A 138 -0.54 -2.72 -4.28
N PHE A 139 -1.85 -2.58 -4.30
CA PHE A 139 -2.59 -1.73 -3.37
C PHE A 139 -2.93 -2.51 -2.09
N THR A 140 -3.17 -1.78 -1.00
CA THR A 140 -3.95 -2.33 0.11
C THR A 140 -5.40 -2.36 -0.34
N VAL A 141 -5.94 -3.56 -0.58
CA VAL A 141 -7.22 -3.77 -1.29
C VAL A 141 -8.38 -3.13 -0.55
N ASP A 142 -8.43 -3.20 0.77
CA ASP A 142 -9.49 -2.58 1.57
C ASP A 142 -9.56 -1.04 1.41
N VAL A 143 -8.43 -0.37 1.12
CA VAL A 143 -8.43 1.06 0.79
C VAL A 143 -9.13 1.29 -0.55
N ILE A 144 -8.82 0.46 -1.55
CA ILE A 144 -9.46 0.55 -2.87
C ILE A 144 -10.95 0.23 -2.77
N CYS A 145 -11.32 -0.82 -2.04
CA CYS A 145 -12.73 -1.15 -1.78
C CYS A 145 -13.47 0.02 -1.11
N HIS A 146 -12.82 0.72 -0.18
CA HIS A 146 -13.40 1.90 0.46
C HIS A 146 -13.64 3.04 -0.55
N LEU A 147 -12.65 3.36 -1.37
CA LEU A 147 -12.77 4.38 -2.42
C LEU A 147 -13.87 4.04 -3.44
N LEU A 148 -14.00 2.75 -3.82
CA LEU A 148 -14.99 2.29 -4.79
C LEU A 148 -16.42 2.18 -4.21
N ARG A 149 -16.61 2.32 -2.90
CA ARG A 149 -17.97 2.31 -2.29
C ARG A 149 -18.88 3.40 -2.87
N GLY A 150 -18.32 4.53 -3.29
CA GLY A 150 -19.05 5.60 -3.96
C GLY A 150 -19.71 5.19 -5.27
N LEU A 151 -19.26 4.11 -5.92
CA LEU A 151 -19.89 3.59 -7.15
C LEU A 151 -21.27 2.98 -6.93
N LYS A 152 -21.65 2.63 -5.69
CA LYS A 152 -22.99 2.10 -5.38
C LYS A 152 -24.09 3.17 -5.35
N GLN A 153 -23.70 4.45 -5.34
CA GLN A 153 -24.65 5.54 -5.50
C GLN A 153 -24.83 5.80 -7.02
N PRO A 154 -26.08 5.92 -7.53
CA PRO A 154 -26.25 6.35 -8.91
C PRO A 154 -25.54 7.70 -9.04
N LEU A 155 -24.62 7.81 -10.01
CA LEU A 155 -23.99 9.07 -10.35
C LEU A 155 -25.12 10.07 -10.59
N SER A 156 -25.29 11.03 -9.68
CA SER A 156 -26.21 12.13 -9.93
C SER A 156 -25.78 12.78 -11.25
N SER A 157 -26.69 12.93 -12.16
CA SER A 157 -26.50 13.32 -13.56
C SER A 157 -26.01 14.78 -13.77
N THR A 158 -25.16 15.27 -12.89
CA THR A 158 -24.64 16.64 -12.91
C THR A 158 -23.12 16.68 -12.79
N SER A 159 -22.46 15.98 -13.69
CA SER A 159 -21.09 16.31 -14.06
C SER A 159 -21.03 16.36 -15.58
N GLN A 160 -21.15 17.54 -16.10
CA GLN A 160 -20.85 17.83 -17.51
C GLN A 160 -19.35 17.55 -17.69
N TYR A 161 -19.02 16.38 -18.21
CA TYR A 161 -17.69 16.11 -18.73
C TYR A 161 -17.45 17.05 -19.91
N HIS A 162 -16.67 18.07 -19.72
CA HIS A 162 -16.02 18.75 -20.82
C HIS A 162 -15.03 17.77 -21.47
N HIS A 163 -15.54 17.00 -22.44
CA HIS A 163 -14.72 16.36 -23.45
C HIS A 163 -14.06 17.46 -24.31
N GLN A 164 -12.94 18.02 -23.82
CA GLN A 164 -12.06 18.76 -24.70
C GLN A 164 -11.10 17.76 -25.34
N ASN A 165 -11.29 17.63 -26.64
CA ASN A 165 -10.54 16.91 -27.65
C ASN A 165 -9.02 16.72 -27.33
N TYR A 166 -8.63 15.50 -27.01
CA TYR A 166 -7.22 15.07 -26.98
C TYR A 166 -6.75 14.47 -28.32
N TYR A 167 -7.28 14.92 -29.44
CA TYR A 167 -6.81 14.49 -30.78
C TYR A 167 -6.42 15.69 -31.63
N GLN A 168 -5.40 16.46 -31.21
CA GLN A 168 -4.61 17.31 -32.13
C GLN A 168 -3.22 17.53 -31.56
N LEU A 169 -2.39 16.50 -31.63
CA LEU A 169 -0.93 16.63 -31.65
C LEU A 169 -0.35 15.46 -32.45
N SER A 170 -0.61 15.48 -33.74
CA SER A 170 0.22 14.79 -34.72
C SER A 170 0.33 15.70 -35.94
N LEU A 171 1.57 15.88 -36.37
CA LEU A 171 2.04 16.53 -37.60
C LEU A 171 2.23 18.06 -37.51
N VAL A 172 3.37 18.50 -37.05
CA VAL A 172 4.38 19.25 -37.86
C VAL A 172 5.75 18.82 -37.35
#